data_740e4cccfab5ad4c8f502d6225be9771
#
_entry.id   740e4cccfab5ad4c8f502d6225be9771
#
_cell.length_a   1.000
_cell.length_b   1.000
_cell.length_c   1.000
_cell.angle_alpha   90.00
_cell.angle_beta   90.00
_cell.angle_gamma   90.00
#
_symmetry.space_group_name_H-M   'P 1'
#
loop_
_entity.id
_entity.type
_entity.pdbx_description
1 polymer ?
#
loop_
_entity_poly.entity_id
_entity_poly.type
_entity_poly.pdbx_seq_one_letter_code
_entity_poly.pdbx_strand_id
1 'polypeptide(L)'
;HEGHQWAEYFNKQGIAFFVLKYRMPKGNRNIPLSDAYQAMRTVRDSSAVWKINKEDVGIMGFSAGGHLASSVSTHAEVAVRPDFSILFYPVISMDERISHKGSCVNFLGEERNTDKKLVEEWSNDKAVRPNLTPRAIILLSFDDKVVPPVTNGIAYYSAMSKAGNECTMHI
;
A
#
# COMPACT_ATOMS: atom_id res chain seq x y z
N HIS A 1 2.38 -12.20 8.90
CA HIS A 1 1.72 -13.50 8.82
C HIS A 1 1.42 -13.90 7.38
N GLU A 2 1.06 -12.97 6.50
CA GLU A 2 0.51 -13.23 5.17
C GLU A 2 1.55 -13.14 4.03
N GLY A 3 2.83 -13.16 4.35
CA GLY A 3 3.88 -12.95 3.35
C GLY A 3 4.45 -14.25 2.76
N HIS A 4 5.02 -15.11 3.60
CA HIS A 4 5.83 -16.25 3.14
C HIS A 4 5.07 -17.27 2.29
N GLN A 5 3.78 -17.46 2.54
CA GLN A 5 2.93 -18.41 1.80
C GLN A 5 2.79 -18.07 0.31
N TRP A 6 3.00 -16.80 -0.06
CA TRP A 6 2.93 -16.37 -1.45
C TRP A 6 4.22 -16.60 -2.24
N ALA A 7 5.35 -16.81 -1.54
CA ALA A 7 6.66 -16.96 -2.19
C ALA A 7 6.69 -18.13 -3.18
N GLU A 8 6.14 -19.30 -2.80
CA GLU A 8 6.10 -20.47 -3.67
C GLU A 8 5.26 -20.22 -4.93
N TYR A 9 4.11 -19.56 -4.78
CA TYR A 9 3.24 -19.23 -5.91
C TYR A 9 3.94 -18.30 -6.90
N PHE A 10 4.49 -17.19 -6.43
CA PHE A 10 5.16 -16.22 -7.29
C PHE A 10 6.45 -16.77 -7.92
N ASN A 11 7.24 -17.52 -7.17
CA ASN A 11 8.47 -18.12 -7.67
C ASN A 11 8.19 -19.13 -8.82
N LYS A 12 7.10 -19.89 -8.74
CA LYS A 12 6.66 -20.76 -9.85
C LYS A 12 6.30 -19.99 -11.12
N GLN A 13 5.96 -18.72 -11.00
CA GLN A 13 5.69 -17.81 -12.13
C GLN A 13 6.95 -17.04 -12.59
N GLY A 14 8.12 -17.36 -12.05
CA GLY A 14 9.36 -16.66 -12.39
C GLY A 14 9.50 -15.28 -11.73
N ILE A 15 8.71 -15.00 -10.69
CA ILE A 15 8.71 -13.71 -9.99
C ILE A 15 9.47 -13.87 -8.67
N ALA A 16 10.51 -13.06 -8.49
CA ALA A 16 11.22 -12.97 -7.21
C ALA A 16 10.30 -12.36 -6.15
N PHE A 17 10.27 -12.94 -4.96
CA PHE A 17 9.37 -12.52 -3.89
C PHE A 17 10.16 -12.22 -2.61
N PHE A 18 9.99 -11.02 -2.08
CA PHE A 18 10.67 -10.54 -0.88
C PHE A 18 9.64 -10.23 0.20
N VAL A 19 9.88 -10.69 1.42
CA VAL A 19 8.99 -10.41 2.56
C VAL A 19 9.62 -9.36 3.45
N LEU A 20 9.02 -8.18 3.50
CA LEU A 20 9.45 -7.12 4.40
C LEU A 20 8.84 -7.29 5.79
N LYS A 21 9.71 -7.46 6.80
CA LYS A 21 9.35 -7.32 8.21
C LYS A 21 9.60 -5.88 8.65
N TYR A 22 8.61 -5.01 8.45
CA TYR A 22 8.71 -3.61 8.84
C TYR A 22 8.42 -3.39 10.34
N ARG A 23 8.98 -2.32 10.88
CA ARG A 23 8.73 -1.90 12.26
C ARG A 23 7.33 -1.28 12.39
N MET A 24 6.68 -1.57 13.51
CA MET A 24 5.34 -1.01 13.79
C MET A 24 5.43 0.50 14.03
N PRO A 25 4.47 1.28 13.50
CA PRO A 25 4.52 2.74 13.57
C PRO A 25 4.40 3.31 14.98
N LYS A 26 3.56 2.75 15.83
CA LYS A 26 3.31 3.24 17.20
C LYS A 26 3.05 4.75 17.27
N GLY A 27 2.24 5.26 16.32
CA GLY A 27 1.93 6.68 16.18
C GLY A 27 2.91 7.47 15.31
N ASN A 28 3.99 6.86 14.83
CA ASN A 28 4.97 7.51 13.96
C ASN A 28 5.02 6.80 12.59
N ARG A 29 4.30 7.33 11.62
CA ARG A 29 4.20 6.82 10.25
C ARG A 29 5.53 6.73 9.51
N ASN A 30 6.51 7.56 9.87
CA ASN A 30 7.81 7.57 9.21
C ASN A 30 8.60 6.28 9.45
N ILE A 31 8.32 5.56 10.53
CA ILE A 31 9.01 4.29 10.85
C ILE A 31 8.74 3.23 9.77
N PRO A 32 7.49 2.77 9.53
CA PRO A 32 7.23 1.77 8.51
C PRO A 32 7.47 2.29 7.09
N LEU A 33 7.26 3.59 6.83
CA LEU A 33 7.55 4.18 5.52
C LEU A 33 9.03 4.13 5.19
N SER A 34 9.91 4.48 6.13
CA SER A 34 11.36 4.39 5.93
C SER A 34 11.83 2.95 5.66
N ASP A 35 11.23 1.98 6.36
CA ASP A 35 11.54 0.56 6.13
C ASP A 35 11.10 0.11 4.73
N ALA A 36 9.91 0.52 4.30
CA ALA A 36 9.40 0.19 2.97
C ALA A 36 10.21 0.87 1.85
N TYR A 37 10.56 2.15 2.00
CA TYR A 37 11.43 2.85 1.05
C TYR A 37 12.82 2.22 0.96
N GLN A 38 13.40 1.84 2.09
CA GLN A 38 14.68 1.16 2.10
C GLN A 38 14.60 -0.22 1.43
N ALA A 39 13.51 -0.98 1.64
CA ALA A 39 13.30 -2.25 0.97
C ALA A 39 13.22 -2.08 -0.56
N MET A 40 12.42 -1.13 -1.06
CA MET A 40 12.33 -0.81 -2.49
C MET A 40 13.69 -0.44 -3.08
N ARG A 41 14.44 0.40 -2.39
CA ARG A 41 15.81 0.79 -2.79
C ARG A 41 16.73 -0.42 -2.85
N THR A 42 16.74 -1.25 -1.80
CA THR A 42 17.57 -2.46 -1.73
C THR A 42 17.28 -3.42 -2.88
N VAL A 43 15.99 -3.64 -3.20
CA VAL A 43 15.59 -4.52 -4.32
C VAL A 43 16.09 -3.97 -5.65
N ARG A 44 15.92 -2.67 -5.92
CA ARG A 44 16.37 -2.05 -7.17
C ARG A 44 17.90 -2.03 -7.29
N ASP A 45 18.61 -1.68 -6.22
CA ASP A 45 20.08 -1.62 -6.21
C ASP A 45 20.72 -3.00 -6.37
N SER A 46 20.06 -4.04 -5.85
CA SER A 46 20.53 -5.43 -5.93
C SER A 46 20.06 -6.16 -7.19
N SER A 47 19.36 -5.50 -8.09
CA SER A 47 18.70 -6.10 -9.26
C SER A 47 19.63 -6.90 -10.14
N ALA A 48 20.85 -6.42 -10.39
CA ALA A 48 21.84 -7.11 -11.20
C ALA A 48 22.33 -8.42 -10.53
N VAL A 49 22.54 -8.39 -9.20
CA VAL A 49 22.99 -9.56 -8.42
C VAL A 49 21.87 -10.61 -8.35
N TRP A 50 20.63 -10.17 -8.16
CA TRP A 50 19.47 -11.07 -8.04
C TRP A 50 18.82 -11.41 -9.38
N LYS A 51 19.34 -10.87 -10.49
CA LYS A 51 18.86 -11.12 -11.86
C LYS A 51 17.38 -10.79 -12.02
N ILE A 52 16.95 -9.67 -11.46
CA ILE A 52 15.56 -9.16 -11.56
C ILE A 52 15.52 -7.88 -12.39
N ASN A 53 14.36 -7.60 -12.98
CA ASN A 53 14.14 -6.34 -13.70
C ASN A 53 13.85 -5.22 -12.69
N LYS A 54 14.76 -4.25 -12.57
CA LYS A 54 14.59 -3.11 -11.66
C LYS A 54 13.46 -2.15 -12.04
N GLU A 55 12.99 -2.21 -13.30
CA GLU A 55 11.89 -1.40 -13.83
C GLU A 55 10.53 -2.12 -13.73
N ASP A 56 10.46 -3.25 -13.02
CA ASP A 56 9.23 -4.01 -12.81
C ASP A 56 9.21 -4.58 -11.38
N VAL A 57 9.26 -3.68 -10.41
CA VAL A 57 9.27 -4.00 -8.97
C VAL A 57 7.95 -3.56 -8.35
N GLY A 58 7.13 -4.54 -7.98
CA GLY A 58 5.84 -4.30 -7.33
C GLY A 58 5.89 -4.29 -5.82
N ILE A 59 4.82 -3.79 -5.22
CA ILE A 59 4.57 -3.88 -3.79
C ILE A 59 3.24 -4.59 -3.53
N MET A 60 3.20 -5.45 -2.52
CA MET A 60 2.00 -6.19 -2.13
C MET A 60 1.71 -5.98 -0.64
N GLY A 61 0.46 -5.79 -0.29
CA GLY A 61 0.09 -5.57 1.11
C GLY A 61 -1.34 -5.99 1.44
N PHE A 62 -1.55 -6.38 2.71
CA PHE A 62 -2.81 -6.88 3.25
C PHE A 62 -3.26 -5.97 4.39
N SER A 63 -4.54 -5.61 4.45
CA SER A 63 -5.12 -4.85 5.56
C SER A 63 -4.30 -3.57 5.86
N ALA A 64 -3.76 -3.43 7.06
CA ALA A 64 -2.84 -2.33 7.43
C ALA A 64 -1.55 -2.31 6.58
N GLY A 65 -1.04 -3.48 6.16
CA GLY A 65 0.07 -3.59 5.19
C GLY A 65 -0.34 -3.11 3.79
N GLY A 66 -1.62 -3.24 3.43
CA GLY A 66 -2.20 -2.64 2.23
C GLY A 66 -2.20 -1.11 2.30
N HIS A 67 -2.42 -0.53 3.50
CA HIS A 67 -2.25 0.91 3.69
C HIS A 67 -0.79 1.33 3.45
N LEU A 68 0.18 0.62 4.04
CA LEU A 68 1.60 0.93 3.82
C LEU A 68 1.96 0.81 2.33
N ALA A 69 1.52 -0.25 1.64
CA ALA A 69 1.77 -0.46 0.22
C ALA A 69 1.17 0.65 -0.66
N SER A 70 -0.08 1.04 -0.41
CA SER A 70 -0.73 2.16 -1.11
C SER A 70 -0.10 3.51 -0.77
N SER A 71 0.38 3.71 0.47
CA SER A 71 1.13 4.92 0.85
C SER A 71 2.45 5.03 0.09
N VAL A 72 3.20 3.94 -0.05
CA VAL A 72 4.42 3.93 -0.88
C VAL A 72 4.06 4.24 -2.34
N SER A 73 2.96 3.70 -2.86
CA SER A 73 2.50 3.94 -4.24
C SER A 73 2.12 5.39 -4.51
N THR A 74 1.54 6.09 -3.53
CA THR A 74 1.01 7.45 -3.70
C THR A 74 1.98 8.56 -3.27
N HIS A 75 2.83 8.31 -2.27
CA HIS A 75 3.68 9.34 -1.66
C HIS A 75 5.17 9.21 -1.98
N ALA A 76 5.65 8.02 -2.35
CA ALA A 76 7.08 7.82 -2.59
C ALA A 76 7.61 8.66 -3.76
N GLU A 77 8.86 9.05 -3.66
CA GLU A 77 9.62 9.59 -4.78
C GLU A 77 9.81 8.51 -5.87
N VAL A 78 10.01 8.94 -7.11
CA VAL A 78 10.12 8.06 -8.28
C VAL A 78 11.13 6.93 -8.07
N ALA A 79 12.28 7.22 -7.46
CA ALA A 79 13.36 6.24 -7.25
C ALA A 79 12.96 5.02 -6.40
N VAL A 80 11.96 5.17 -5.51
CA VAL A 80 11.50 4.13 -4.60
C VAL A 80 10.00 3.82 -4.76
N ARG A 81 9.32 4.48 -5.71
CA ARG A 81 7.93 4.16 -6.03
C ARG A 81 7.85 2.80 -6.73
N PRO A 82 6.91 1.93 -6.35
CA PRO A 82 6.70 0.67 -7.07
C PRO A 82 6.18 0.92 -8.48
N ASP A 83 6.37 -0.05 -9.37
CA ASP A 83 5.85 -0.03 -10.75
C ASP A 83 4.40 -0.55 -10.80
N PHE A 84 3.99 -1.32 -9.80
CA PHE A 84 2.61 -1.77 -9.59
C PHE A 84 2.34 -2.10 -8.13
N SER A 85 1.06 -2.20 -7.75
CA SER A 85 0.66 -2.65 -6.41
C SER A 85 -0.40 -3.73 -6.45
N ILE A 86 -0.34 -4.66 -5.48
CA ILE A 86 -1.35 -5.69 -5.24
C ILE A 86 -1.86 -5.49 -3.81
N LEU A 87 -3.14 -5.13 -3.69
CA LEU A 87 -3.73 -4.70 -2.43
C LEU A 87 -4.86 -5.65 -2.03
N PHE A 88 -4.66 -6.37 -0.93
CA PHE A 88 -5.68 -7.26 -0.37
C PHE A 88 -6.40 -6.57 0.78
N TYR A 89 -7.72 -6.41 0.65
CA TYR A 89 -8.60 -5.76 1.63
C TYR A 89 -7.89 -4.59 2.34
N PRO A 90 -7.31 -3.64 1.57
CA PRO A 90 -6.42 -2.64 2.14
C PRO A 90 -7.19 -1.65 3.01
N VAL A 91 -6.60 -1.24 4.13
CA VAL A 91 -6.94 0.02 4.75
C VAL A 91 -6.48 1.14 3.81
N ILE A 92 -7.34 2.08 3.52
CA ILE A 92 -7.07 3.22 2.62
C ILE A 92 -7.35 4.54 3.33
N SER A 93 -8.56 4.67 3.90
CA SER A 93 -8.92 5.87 4.64
C SER A 93 -8.26 5.89 6.03
N MET A 94 -7.77 7.05 6.42
CA MET A 94 -7.29 7.31 7.79
C MET A 94 -8.35 8.00 8.67
N ASP A 95 -9.57 8.15 8.18
CA ASP A 95 -10.72 8.58 9.00
C ASP A 95 -11.25 7.40 9.82
N GLU A 96 -11.00 7.41 11.12
CA GLU A 96 -11.37 6.31 12.03
C GLU A 96 -12.88 6.06 12.15
N ARG A 97 -13.73 6.98 11.64
CA ARG A 97 -15.19 6.84 11.64
C ARG A 97 -15.68 5.91 10.52
N ILE A 98 -14.90 5.74 9.49
CA ILE A 98 -15.26 5.00 8.26
C ILE A 98 -14.22 3.94 7.86
N SER A 99 -13.19 3.73 8.69
CA SER A 99 -12.09 2.81 8.43
C SER A 99 -11.67 2.07 9.68
N HIS A 100 -10.62 1.25 9.60
CA HIS A 100 -10.12 0.48 10.74
C HIS A 100 -9.39 1.40 11.74
N LYS A 101 -10.06 1.70 12.85
CA LYS A 101 -9.58 2.62 13.89
C LYS A 101 -8.16 2.29 14.39
N GLY A 102 -7.87 1.01 14.63
CA GLY A 102 -6.55 0.58 15.11
C GLY A 102 -5.42 0.96 14.15
N SER A 103 -5.64 0.86 12.84
CA SER A 103 -4.67 1.29 11.83
C SER A 103 -4.48 2.81 11.84
N CYS A 104 -5.57 3.59 11.95
CA CYS A 104 -5.51 5.05 12.01
C CYS A 104 -4.70 5.52 13.24
N VAL A 105 -5.00 4.94 14.42
CA VAL A 105 -4.30 5.25 15.68
C VAL A 105 -2.81 4.90 15.59
N ASN A 106 -2.50 3.70 15.10
CA ASN A 106 -1.10 3.25 15.02
C ASN A 106 -0.29 4.05 14.00
N PHE A 107 -0.87 4.41 12.87
CA PHE A 107 -0.15 5.09 11.80
C PHE A 107 0.03 6.59 12.05
N LEU A 108 -1.05 7.29 12.44
CA LEU A 108 -1.04 8.74 12.61
C LEU A 108 -0.80 9.20 14.06
N GLY A 109 -1.01 8.34 15.05
CA GLY A 109 -0.89 8.73 16.46
C GLY A 109 -1.98 9.71 16.91
N GLU A 110 -1.70 10.48 17.94
CA GLU A 110 -2.64 11.45 18.51
C GLU A 110 -2.87 12.69 17.64
N GLU A 111 -1.96 13.01 16.74
CA GLU A 111 -2.08 14.14 15.80
C GLU A 111 -3.36 14.07 14.96
N ARG A 112 -3.87 12.86 14.65
CA ARG A 112 -5.11 12.65 13.90
C ARG A 112 -6.34 13.33 14.51
N ASN A 113 -6.34 13.55 15.84
CA ASN A 113 -7.47 14.13 16.58
C ASN A 113 -7.62 15.64 16.30
N THR A 114 -6.53 16.31 15.98
CA THR A 114 -6.47 17.77 15.82
C THR A 114 -6.13 18.20 14.40
N ASP A 115 -5.44 17.37 13.64
CA ASP A 115 -5.03 17.65 12.27
C ASP A 115 -5.84 16.86 11.23
N LYS A 116 -6.91 17.48 10.74
CA LYS A 116 -7.74 16.91 9.66
C LYS A 116 -7.01 16.82 8.33
N LYS A 117 -6.05 17.72 8.06
CA LYS A 117 -5.26 17.70 6.82
C LYS A 117 -4.34 16.49 6.81
N LEU A 118 -3.78 16.12 7.95
CA LEU A 118 -2.99 14.92 8.11
C LEU A 118 -3.82 13.65 7.80
N VAL A 119 -5.05 13.59 8.29
CA VAL A 119 -5.97 12.48 7.98
C VAL A 119 -6.28 12.41 6.50
N GLU A 120 -6.50 13.55 5.84
CA GLU A 120 -6.75 13.62 4.39
C GLU A 120 -5.51 13.21 3.59
N GLU A 121 -4.34 13.74 3.95
CA GLU A 121 -3.07 13.46 3.28
C GLU A 121 -2.77 11.96 3.23
N TRP A 122 -3.02 11.25 4.36
CA TRP A 122 -2.73 9.83 4.47
C TRP A 122 -3.92 8.91 4.18
N SER A 123 -5.05 9.46 3.79
CA SER A 123 -6.13 8.71 3.15
C SER A 123 -5.77 8.55 1.67
N ASN A 124 -5.27 7.36 1.30
CA ASN A 124 -4.56 7.16 0.03
C ASN A 124 -5.45 7.30 -1.21
N ASP A 125 -6.77 7.19 -1.09
CA ASP A 125 -7.71 7.54 -2.16
C ASP A 125 -7.63 9.02 -2.55
N LYS A 126 -7.31 9.91 -1.59
CA LYS A 126 -7.14 11.35 -1.83
C LYS A 126 -5.73 11.71 -2.32
N ALA A 127 -4.78 10.82 -2.14
CA ALA A 127 -3.39 11.00 -2.55
C ALA A 127 -3.09 10.45 -3.96
N VAL A 128 -4.06 9.83 -4.63
CA VAL A 128 -3.91 9.34 -6.01
C VAL A 128 -3.63 10.50 -6.97
N ARG A 129 -2.60 10.34 -7.79
CA ARG A 129 -2.19 11.34 -8.78
C ARG A 129 -2.18 10.77 -10.19
N PRO A 130 -2.74 11.48 -11.19
CA PRO A 130 -2.69 11.07 -12.59
C PRO A 130 -1.26 10.84 -13.06
N ASN A 131 -1.02 9.75 -13.79
CA ASN A 131 0.27 9.38 -14.39
C ASN A 131 1.45 9.20 -13.39
N LEU A 132 1.18 9.26 -12.09
CA LEU A 132 2.22 9.11 -11.05
C LEU A 132 1.94 7.92 -10.13
N THR A 133 0.69 7.74 -9.70
CA THR A 133 0.32 6.57 -8.91
C THR A 133 0.32 5.34 -9.81
N PRO A 134 1.10 4.29 -9.49
CA PRO A 134 1.25 3.13 -10.36
C PRO A 134 -0.04 2.32 -10.46
N ARG A 135 -0.12 1.49 -11.50
CA ARG A 135 -1.22 0.54 -11.68
C ARG A 135 -1.43 -0.34 -10.47
N ALA A 136 -2.68 -0.74 -10.23
CA ALA A 136 -3.03 -1.52 -9.05
C ALA A 136 -4.00 -2.67 -9.35
N ILE A 137 -3.88 -3.75 -8.58
CA ILE A 137 -4.91 -4.78 -8.44
C ILE A 137 -5.40 -4.73 -6.99
N ILE A 138 -6.71 -4.69 -6.80
CA ILE A 138 -7.36 -4.66 -5.50
C ILE A 138 -8.25 -5.88 -5.35
N LEU A 139 -8.07 -6.61 -4.26
CA LEU A 139 -8.87 -7.78 -3.91
C LEU A 139 -9.59 -7.49 -2.60
N LEU A 140 -10.92 -7.65 -2.60
CA LEU A 140 -11.79 -7.32 -1.49
C LEU A 140 -12.68 -8.51 -1.13
N SER A 141 -13.26 -8.46 0.06
CA SER A 141 -14.43 -9.25 0.42
C SER A 141 -15.62 -8.34 0.65
N PHE A 142 -16.75 -8.67 0.07
CA PHE A 142 -17.98 -7.88 0.17
C PHE A 142 -18.45 -7.71 1.63
N ASP A 143 -18.25 -8.72 2.45
CA ASP A 143 -18.71 -8.81 3.84
C ASP A 143 -17.65 -8.41 4.88
N ASP A 144 -16.55 -7.79 4.48
CA ASP A 144 -15.51 -7.32 5.40
C ASP A 144 -16.05 -6.20 6.31
N LYS A 145 -16.23 -6.56 7.59
CA LYS A 145 -16.71 -5.65 8.64
C LYS A 145 -15.57 -4.95 9.38
N VAL A 146 -14.33 -5.38 9.18
CA VAL A 146 -13.15 -4.83 9.85
C VAL A 146 -12.56 -3.67 9.04
N VAL A 147 -12.46 -3.86 7.73
CA VAL A 147 -12.05 -2.82 6.78
C VAL A 147 -13.18 -2.65 5.75
N PRO A 148 -14.15 -1.76 5.98
CA PRO A 148 -15.30 -1.61 5.09
C PRO A 148 -14.85 -1.35 3.64
N PRO A 149 -15.25 -2.19 2.67
CA PRO A 149 -14.73 -2.11 1.30
C PRO A 149 -15.09 -0.80 0.60
N VAL A 150 -16.30 -0.26 0.85
CA VAL A 150 -16.80 0.95 0.18
C VAL A 150 -15.93 2.18 0.46
N THR A 151 -15.54 2.37 1.72
CA THR A 151 -14.78 3.55 2.17
C THR A 151 -13.26 3.34 2.10
N ASN A 152 -12.82 2.17 1.68
CA ASN A 152 -11.40 1.82 1.54
C ASN A 152 -11.09 1.36 0.11
N GLY A 153 -11.08 0.08 -0.20
CA GLY A 153 -10.65 -0.42 -1.51
C GLY A 153 -11.45 0.11 -2.69
N ILE A 154 -12.79 0.23 -2.56
CA ILE A 154 -13.66 0.80 -3.62
C ILE A 154 -13.39 2.30 -3.79
N ALA A 155 -13.17 3.04 -2.70
CA ALA A 155 -12.79 4.45 -2.77
C ALA A 155 -11.46 4.64 -3.50
N TYR A 156 -10.47 3.80 -3.23
CA TYR A 156 -9.17 3.83 -3.93
C TYR A 156 -9.32 3.50 -5.41
N TYR A 157 -10.08 2.44 -5.76
CA TYR A 157 -10.39 2.11 -7.15
C TYR A 157 -11.05 3.29 -7.89
N SER A 158 -12.05 3.93 -7.25
CA SER A 158 -12.73 5.09 -7.81
C SER A 158 -11.78 6.26 -8.06
N ALA A 159 -10.86 6.51 -7.13
CA ALA A 159 -9.84 7.56 -7.28
C ALA A 159 -8.86 7.24 -8.42
N MET A 160 -8.39 6.00 -8.52
CA MET A 160 -7.53 5.52 -9.61
C MET A 160 -8.20 5.69 -10.97
N SER A 161 -9.46 5.26 -11.09
CA SER A 161 -10.26 5.37 -12.31
C SER A 161 -10.46 6.83 -12.73
N LYS A 162 -10.82 7.72 -11.78
CA LYS A 162 -10.99 9.16 -12.03
C LYS A 162 -9.70 9.83 -12.48
N ALA A 163 -8.56 9.36 -11.96
CA ALA A 163 -7.23 9.85 -12.35
C ALA A 163 -6.74 9.29 -13.71
N GLY A 164 -7.47 8.36 -14.31
CA GLY A 164 -7.07 7.68 -15.55
C GLY A 164 -5.93 6.68 -15.35
N ASN A 165 -5.66 6.25 -14.10
CA ASN A 165 -4.67 5.25 -13.79
C ASN A 165 -5.26 3.83 -13.94
N GLU A 166 -4.47 2.90 -14.47
CA GLU A 166 -4.88 1.50 -14.62
C GLU A 166 -5.14 0.87 -13.24
N CYS A 167 -6.34 0.31 -13.06
CA CYS A 167 -6.69 -0.37 -11.82
C CYS A 167 -7.74 -1.45 -12.07
N THR A 168 -7.47 -2.66 -11.58
CA THR A 168 -8.41 -3.78 -11.59
C THR A 168 -8.87 -4.06 -10.17
N MET A 169 -10.15 -4.37 -9.99
CA MET A 169 -10.72 -4.71 -8.69
C MET A 169 -11.53 -6.00 -8.77
N HIS A 170 -11.37 -6.86 -7.78
CA HIS A 170 -12.15 -8.09 -7.57
C HIS A 170 -12.80 -8.05 -6.18
N ILE A 171 -14.10 -8.37 -6.12
CA ILE A 171 -14.88 -8.44 -4.89
C ILE A 171 -15.49 -9.83 -4.76
#